data_a38cce1a072113cea68ce055638b0a76
#
_entry.id   a38cce1a072113cea68ce055638b0a76
#
_cell.length_a   1.000
_cell.length_b   1.000
_cell.length_c   1.000
_cell.angle_alpha   90.00
_cell.angle_beta   90.00
_cell.angle_gamma   90.00
#
_symmetry.space_group_name_H-M   'P 1'
#
loop_
_entity.id
_entity.type
_entity.pdbx_description
1 polymer ?
#
loop_
_entity_poly.entity_id
_entity_poly.type
_entity_poly.pdbx_seq_one_letter_code
_entity_poly.pdbx_strand_id
1 'polypeptide(L)'
;MRIALYGLPCAGKTTLLNSLRGFSTVINGGDELKKLSGPINERRKNFLAILKSKNYDYFIDGHYQFVRNGTTEIAFTNENEIFDVFMYLYQKPSVILNRMQKSDKNKKYLPATEESIAKWQNEEIESLRTICHNCNKDFYIIDDCDSDYEYFVLFCKDVLNGFSNVEYARKIVSELDSSESEITLLDGDKTITKVDTSKFILGFKTDIFDNNFYTGYQFWIQDKIIPKNFNMKGAKLKIETLEINEIVLSKAKNPVIISSGLKEIWSDIIGKKLGIKTFSGKEISAETKFFVTKFLKQRHFVTAYGDSKNDLFMLKEANEGFLVVTDHLSRSLHKSEIKGIKSLYTNRNFHVLNDDELIGESEMNEIQDLISITKSDSGINGNRLASAHFELGKKLCRYIFSLPEKDTTIISLERSGHFIADGMYMEFDCRFETYNSKCQPLPKIYTKNVVLIDGVINNGKSMLEAINYIESVYPNVKIIVVAGVINELALPLFESYDLFVVRVSKNKFTGSNVRIQKGNIGPDTADRLFNQLN
;
A
#
# COMPACT_ATOMS: atom_id res chain seq x y z
N MET A 1 23.17 -8.40 -23.97
CA MET A 1 22.59 -7.97 -22.67
C MET A 1 23.69 -7.94 -21.60
N ARG A 2 23.70 -6.92 -20.76
CA ARG A 2 24.68 -6.69 -19.69
C ARG A 2 23.96 -6.79 -18.36
N ILE A 3 24.25 -7.83 -17.57
CA ILE A 3 23.52 -8.16 -16.34
C ILE A 3 24.46 -8.04 -15.15
N ALA A 4 24.14 -7.17 -14.20
CA ALA A 4 24.94 -6.97 -13.00
C ALA A 4 24.23 -7.58 -11.76
N LEU A 5 24.95 -8.45 -11.03
CA LEU A 5 24.51 -9.02 -9.77
C LEU A 5 25.17 -8.29 -8.61
N TYR A 6 24.38 -7.52 -7.87
CA TYR A 6 24.76 -6.83 -6.65
C TYR A 6 24.47 -7.66 -5.40
N GLY A 7 24.94 -7.21 -4.27
CA GLY A 7 24.70 -7.79 -2.96
C GLY A 7 25.89 -7.57 -2.03
N LEU A 8 25.71 -7.78 -0.74
CA LEU A 8 26.74 -7.55 0.26
C LEU A 8 27.98 -8.43 0.06
N PRO A 9 29.13 -8.03 0.59
CA PRO A 9 30.24 -8.97 0.82
C PRO A 9 29.75 -10.21 1.57
N CYS A 10 30.23 -11.38 1.23
CA CYS A 10 29.84 -12.67 1.80
C CYS A 10 28.40 -13.16 1.47
N ALA A 11 27.60 -12.45 0.68
CA ALA A 11 26.29 -12.93 0.25
C ALA A 11 26.35 -14.23 -0.60
N GLY A 12 27.46 -14.45 -1.34
CA GLY A 12 27.62 -15.65 -2.17
C GLY A 12 27.56 -15.38 -3.67
N LYS A 13 27.62 -14.12 -4.12
CA LYS A 13 27.51 -13.73 -5.54
C LYS A 13 28.40 -14.52 -6.49
N THR A 14 29.69 -14.63 -6.16
CA THR A 14 30.66 -15.33 -7.02
C THR A 14 30.30 -16.82 -7.19
N THR A 15 29.84 -17.47 -6.12
CA THR A 15 29.39 -18.87 -6.18
C THR A 15 28.17 -18.99 -7.07
N LEU A 16 27.19 -18.12 -6.90
CA LEU A 16 25.98 -18.10 -7.69
C LEU A 16 26.27 -17.85 -9.17
N LEU A 17 27.10 -16.85 -9.49
CA LEU A 17 27.48 -16.56 -10.88
C LEU A 17 28.27 -17.70 -11.53
N ASN A 18 29.07 -18.46 -10.78
CA ASN A 18 29.78 -19.60 -11.33
C ASN A 18 28.86 -20.68 -11.89
N SER A 19 27.63 -20.82 -11.38
CA SER A 19 26.63 -21.76 -11.92
C SER A 19 26.20 -21.40 -13.35
N LEU A 20 26.43 -20.16 -13.79
CA LEU A 20 26.08 -19.67 -15.13
C LEU A 20 27.17 -19.96 -16.20
N ARG A 21 28.40 -20.34 -15.80
CA ARG A 21 29.54 -20.51 -16.73
C ARG A 21 29.31 -21.54 -17.82
N GLY A 22 28.34 -22.44 -17.63
CA GLY A 22 27.98 -23.46 -18.63
C GLY A 22 27.26 -22.92 -19.86
N PHE A 23 26.69 -21.69 -19.80
CA PHE A 23 25.90 -21.13 -20.89
C PHE A 23 26.14 -19.64 -21.15
N SER A 24 26.83 -18.91 -20.28
CA SER A 24 27.07 -17.47 -20.45
C SER A 24 28.44 -17.04 -19.97
N THR A 25 28.89 -15.88 -20.43
CA THR A 25 30.13 -15.26 -19.96
C THR A 25 29.93 -14.66 -18.57
N VAL A 26 30.77 -15.06 -17.62
CA VAL A 26 30.77 -14.55 -16.26
C VAL A 26 32.07 -13.78 -15.98
N ILE A 27 31.94 -12.53 -15.58
CA ILE A 27 33.05 -11.61 -15.29
C ILE A 27 33.11 -11.41 -13.77
N ASN A 28 34.27 -11.66 -13.14
CA ASN A 28 34.48 -11.27 -11.75
C ASN A 28 34.99 -9.83 -11.70
N GLY A 29 34.11 -8.90 -11.33
CA GLY A 29 34.43 -7.48 -11.32
C GLY A 29 35.57 -7.11 -10.39
N GLY A 30 35.66 -7.77 -9.24
CA GLY A 30 36.74 -7.54 -8.27
C GLY A 30 38.11 -7.98 -8.77
N ASP A 31 38.21 -9.08 -9.51
CA ASP A 31 39.47 -9.56 -10.07
C ASP A 31 39.92 -8.78 -11.29
N GLU A 32 38.97 -8.38 -12.14
CA GLU A 32 39.29 -7.52 -13.29
C GLU A 32 39.77 -6.12 -12.87
N LEU A 33 39.13 -5.53 -11.84
CA LEU A 33 39.56 -4.24 -11.29
C LEU A 33 40.99 -4.26 -10.73
N LYS A 34 41.49 -5.41 -10.22
CA LYS A 34 42.86 -5.55 -9.71
C LYS A 34 43.90 -5.54 -10.83
N LYS A 35 43.54 -5.89 -12.05
CA LYS A 35 44.44 -5.86 -13.22
C LYS A 35 44.71 -4.45 -13.73
N LEU A 36 43.89 -3.49 -13.36
CA LEU A 36 44.01 -2.10 -13.75
C LEU A 36 44.90 -1.32 -12.76
N SER A 37 45.72 -0.40 -13.25
CA SER A 37 46.56 0.51 -12.46
C SER A 37 45.87 1.83 -12.18
N GLY A 38 46.30 2.54 -11.15
CA GLY A 38 45.79 3.86 -10.77
C GLY A 38 44.85 3.86 -9.55
N PRO A 39 44.31 5.02 -9.16
CA PRO A 39 43.35 5.19 -8.08
C PRO A 39 42.09 4.38 -8.30
N ILE A 40 41.43 3.93 -7.21
CA ILE A 40 40.27 3.03 -7.33
C ILE A 40 39.12 3.58 -8.19
N ASN A 41 38.84 4.87 -8.09
CA ASN A 41 37.76 5.49 -8.87
C ASN A 41 38.08 5.54 -10.37
N GLU A 42 39.33 5.81 -10.73
CA GLU A 42 39.79 5.80 -12.11
C GLU A 42 39.76 4.37 -12.70
N ARG A 43 40.20 3.38 -11.91
CA ARG A 43 40.10 1.97 -12.30
C ARG A 43 38.65 1.55 -12.53
N ARG A 44 37.71 1.94 -11.66
CA ARG A 44 36.27 1.68 -11.82
C ARG A 44 35.77 2.27 -13.14
N LYS A 45 36.07 3.54 -13.42
CA LYS A 45 35.66 4.23 -14.65
C LYS A 45 36.20 3.54 -15.89
N ASN A 46 37.50 3.25 -15.91
CA ASN A 46 38.15 2.56 -17.03
C ASN A 46 37.58 1.15 -17.25
N PHE A 47 37.31 0.44 -16.16
CA PHE A 47 36.69 -0.89 -16.24
C PHE A 47 35.28 -0.84 -16.85
N LEU A 48 34.45 0.11 -16.42
CA LEU A 48 33.12 0.28 -16.98
C LEU A 48 33.15 0.67 -18.47
N ALA A 49 34.12 1.46 -18.88
CA ALA A 49 34.33 1.77 -20.30
C ALA A 49 34.69 0.51 -21.11
N ILE A 50 35.55 -0.37 -20.57
CA ILE A 50 35.85 -1.68 -21.16
C ILE A 50 34.61 -2.56 -21.24
N LEU A 51 33.81 -2.61 -20.20
CA LEU A 51 32.57 -3.38 -20.18
C LEU A 51 31.56 -2.87 -21.20
N LYS A 52 31.46 -1.55 -21.37
CA LYS A 52 30.57 -0.90 -22.34
C LYS A 52 30.93 -1.26 -23.79
N SER A 53 32.19 -1.47 -24.07
CA SER A 53 32.67 -1.82 -25.44
C SER A 53 32.42 -3.29 -25.85
N LYS A 54 32.00 -4.15 -24.88
CA LYS A 54 31.70 -5.55 -25.17
C LYS A 54 30.38 -5.68 -25.95
N ASN A 55 30.38 -6.51 -26.98
CA ASN A 55 29.25 -6.74 -27.88
C ASN A 55 28.59 -8.12 -27.71
N TYR A 56 28.84 -8.76 -26.60
CA TYR A 56 28.22 -10.05 -26.21
C TYR A 56 27.56 -9.97 -24.85
N ASP A 57 26.68 -10.93 -24.56
CA ASP A 57 26.00 -11.04 -23.29
C ASP A 57 26.95 -11.47 -22.18
N TYR A 58 26.83 -10.84 -21.01
CA TYR A 58 27.63 -11.21 -19.84
C TYR A 58 26.92 -10.92 -18.53
N PHE A 59 27.32 -11.70 -17.53
CA PHE A 59 26.99 -11.47 -16.12
C PHE A 59 28.23 -10.98 -15.39
N ILE A 60 28.03 -10.04 -14.46
CA ILE A 60 29.10 -9.50 -13.64
C ILE A 60 28.68 -9.34 -12.18
N ASP A 61 29.58 -9.63 -11.24
CA ASP A 61 29.37 -9.26 -9.85
C ASP A 61 29.75 -7.81 -9.57
N GLY A 62 28.93 -7.15 -8.74
CA GLY A 62 29.11 -5.78 -8.32
C GLY A 62 28.89 -5.58 -6.81
N HIS A 63 29.29 -4.41 -6.35
CA HIS A 63 28.94 -3.89 -5.03
C HIS A 63 28.38 -2.49 -5.20
N TYR A 64 27.28 -2.19 -4.51
CA TYR A 64 26.72 -0.84 -4.48
C TYR A 64 27.53 0.04 -3.54
N GLN A 65 27.78 -0.44 -2.32
CA GLN A 65 28.56 0.27 -1.30
C GLN A 65 29.36 -0.70 -0.43
N PHE A 66 30.27 -0.15 0.34
CA PHE A 66 31.02 -0.87 1.39
C PHE A 66 30.88 -0.13 2.72
N VAL A 67 30.51 -0.85 3.77
CA VAL A 67 30.49 -0.33 5.14
C VAL A 67 31.68 -0.92 5.89
N ARG A 68 32.59 -0.06 6.38
CA ARG A 68 33.82 -0.46 7.11
C ARG A 68 34.00 0.48 8.28
N ASN A 69 34.12 -0.07 9.48
CA ASN A 69 34.34 0.71 10.70
C ASN A 69 33.37 1.91 10.86
N GLY A 70 32.08 1.69 10.50
CA GLY A 70 31.07 2.75 10.57
C GLY A 70 31.11 3.78 9.43
N THR A 71 32.05 3.66 8.48
CA THR A 71 32.15 4.55 7.31
C THR A 71 31.60 3.85 6.08
N THR A 72 30.71 4.53 5.35
CA THR A 72 30.14 4.04 4.09
C THR A 72 30.90 4.61 2.89
N GLU A 73 31.40 3.75 2.02
CA GLU A 73 31.99 4.08 0.71
C GLU A 73 31.03 3.61 -0.40
N ILE A 74 30.44 4.53 -1.13
CA ILE A 74 29.60 4.21 -2.29
C ILE A 74 30.52 3.82 -3.46
N ALA A 75 30.35 2.60 -3.95
CA ALA A 75 31.10 2.07 -5.10
C ALA A 75 30.34 2.22 -6.43
N PHE A 76 29.04 2.38 -6.38
CA PHE A 76 28.18 2.63 -7.51
C PHE A 76 28.34 4.08 -8.00
N THR A 77 28.42 4.26 -9.31
CA THR A 77 28.48 5.58 -9.96
C THR A 77 27.49 5.58 -11.13
N ASN A 78 27.20 6.75 -11.71
CA ASN A 78 26.28 6.85 -12.86
C ASN A 78 26.77 6.04 -14.07
N GLU A 79 28.08 5.80 -14.19
CA GLU A 79 28.62 4.94 -15.24
C GLU A 79 28.15 3.48 -15.12
N ASN A 80 27.71 3.04 -13.94
CA ASN A 80 27.11 1.71 -13.74
C ASN A 80 25.76 1.56 -14.45
N GLU A 81 25.14 2.64 -14.91
CA GLU A 81 23.91 2.61 -15.69
C GLU A 81 24.07 1.97 -17.09
N ILE A 82 25.29 1.56 -17.47
CA ILE A 82 25.52 0.77 -18.68
C ILE A 82 24.83 -0.60 -18.67
N PHE A 83 24.53 -1.15 -17.47
CA PHE A 83 23.88 -2.44 -17.36
C PHE A 83 22.42 -2.35 -17.78
N ASP A 84 21.96 -3.40 -18.47
CA ASP A 84 20.59 -3.50 -18.98
C ASP A 84 19.64 -4.06 -17.91
N VAL A 85 20.14 -5.00 -17.08
CA VAL A 85 19.41 -5.65 -16.00
C VAL A 85 20.23 -5.60 -14.72
N PHE A 86 19.57 -5.31 -13.62
CA PHE A 86 20.13 -5.31 -12.28
C PHE A 86 19.51 -6.44 -11.47
N MET A 87 20.36 -7.26 -10.86
CA MET A 87 19.96 -8.29 -9.91
C MET A 87 20.59 -8.02 -8.56
N TYR A 88 19.89 -8.32 -7.49
CA TYR A 88 20.41 -8.22 -6.12
C TYR A 88 20.30 -9.56 -5.42
N LEU A 89 21.42 -10.12 -4.99
CA LEU A 89 21.42 -11.33 -4.19
C LEU A 89 21.15 -10.98 -2.71
N TYR A 90 19.94 -11.26 -2.28
CA TYR A 90 19.59 -11.21 -0.86
C TYR A 90 20.00 -12.50 -0.16
N GLN A 91 20.58 -12.37 1.03
CA GLN A 91 20.90 -13.49 1.88
C GLN A 91 20.54 -13.14 3.34
N LYS A 92 20.09 -14.12 4.11
CA LYS A 92 19.76 -13.93 5.53
C LYS A 92 20.91 -13.25 6.28
N PRO A 93 20.66 -12.18 7.05
CA PRO A 93 21.70 -11.44 7.75
C PRO A 93 22.60 -12.32 8.64
N SER A 94 22.02 -13.31 9.33
CA SER A 94 22.74 -14.29 10.16
C SER A 94 23.76 -15.11 9.35
N VAL A 95 23.43 -15.49 8.13
CA VAL A 95 24.33 -16.24 7.22
C VAL A 95 25.49 -15.35 6.78
N ILE A 96 25.23 -14.11 6.41
CA ILE A 96 26.27 -13.14 6.03
C ILE A 96 27.21 -12.89 7.20
N LEU A 97 26.66 -12.62 8.40
CA LEU A 97 27.43 -12.39 9.61
C LEU A 97 28.37 -13.56 9.94
N ASN A 98 27.85 -14.78 9.94
CA ASN A 98 28.65 -15.99 10.17
C ASN A 98 29.78 -16.15 9.14
N ARG A 99 29.53 -15.87 7.86
CA ARG A 99 30.55 -15.91 6.81
C ARG A 99 31.58 -14.80 6.96
N MET A 100 31.20 -13.60 7.41
CA MET A 100 32.13 -12.49 7.71
C MET A 100 33.07 -12.87 8.87
N GLN A 101 32.53 -13.46 9.93
CA GLN A 101 33.30 -13.88 11.11
C GLN A 101 34.34 -14.98 10.81
N LYS A 102 34.00 -15.91 9.92
CA LYS A 102 34.86 -17.06 9.55
C LYS A 102 35.98 -16.71 8.56
N SER A 103 35.94 -15.55 7.93
CA SER A 103 36.87 -15.17 6.86
C SER A 103 37.75 -13.99 7.29
N ASP A 104 39.05 -14.19 7.44
CA ASP A 104 40.00 -13.13 7.78
C ASP A 104 39.98 -11.96 6.81
N LYS A 105 39.79 -12.22 5.52
CA LYS A 105 39.64 -11.19 4.48
C LYS A 105 38.45 -10.28 4.72
N ASN A 106 37.39 -10.78 5.36
CA ASN A 106 36.11 -10.10 5.53
C ASN A 106 35.91 -9.51 6.93
N LYS A 107 36.84 -9.79 7.88
CA LYS A 107 36.85 -9.17 9.24
C LYS A 107 36.87 -7.64 9.21
N LYS A 108 37.32 -7.03 8.12
CA LYS A 108 37.29 -5.56 7.90
C LYS A 108 35.89 -4.95 7.88
N TYR A 109 34.81 -5.76 7.76
CA TYR A 109 33.43 -5.34 7.83
C TYR A 109 32.82 -5.47 9.22
N LEU A 110 33.61 -5.97 10.18
CA LEU A 110 33.24 -6.08 11.58
C LEU A 110 33.68 -4.82 12.36
N PRO A 111 33.05 -4.46 13.48
CA PRO A 111 31.94 -5.17 14.07
C PRO A 111 30.63 -4.92 13.30
N ALA A 112 29.81 -5.96 13.14
CA ALA A 112 28.49 -5.91 12.52
C ALA A 112 27.51 -6.76 13.35
N THR A 113 26.23 -6.39 13.30
CA THR A 113 25.11 -7.14 13.87
C THR A 113 24.17 -7.58 12.75
N GLU A 114 23.30 -8.55 13.00
CA GLU A 114 22.28 -8.94 12.02
C GLU A 114 21.41 -7.75 11.62
N GLU A 115 21.04 -6.88 12.56
CA GLU A 115 20.27 -5.67 12.30
C GLU A 115 21.01 -4.69 11.39
N SER A 116 22.31 -4.45 11.64
CA SER A 116 23.12 -3.57 10.79
C SER A 116 23.29 -4.13 9.36
N ILE A 117 23.40 -5.45 9.22
CA ILE A 117 23.48 -6.13 7.93
C ILE A 117 22.14 -6.05 7.19
N ALA A 118 21.01 -6.29 7.88
CA ALA A 118 19.67 -6.15 7.31
C ALA A 118 19.44 -4.72 6.80
N LYS A 119 19.79 -3.72 7.61
CA LYS A 119 19.71 -2.30 7.23
C LYS A 119 20.56 -2.02 5.99
N TRP A 120 21.80 -2.48 5.97
CA TRP A 120 22.70 -2.31 4.82
C TRP A 120 22.11 -2.94 3.55
N GLN A 121 21.57 -4.18 3.60
CA GLN A 121 20.92 -4.80 2.45
C GLN A 121 19.72 -3.98 1.95
N ASN A 122 18.87 -3.54 2.87
CA ASN A 122 17.67 -2.77 2.51
C ASN A 122 18.04 -1.43 1.85
N GLU A 123 19.06 -0.73 2.34
CA GLU A 123 19.55 0.51 1.73
C GLU A 123 20.06 0.30 0.31
N GLU A 124 20.82 -0.79 0.06
CA GLU A 124 21.28 -1.12 -1.29
C GLU A 124 20.13 -1.50 -2.23
N ILE A 125 19.17 -2.31 -1.76
CA ILE A 125 17.99 -2.73 -2.53
C ILE A 125 17.17 -1.51 -2.95
N GLU A 126 16.83 -0.64 -2.00
CA GLU A 126 16.01 0.55 -2.30
C GLU A 126 16.73 1.55 -3.20
N SER A 127 18.04 1.72 -3.04
CA SER A 127 18.84 2.58 -3.90
C SER A 127 18.90 2.06 -5.33
N LEU A 128 19.21 0.78 -5.53
CA LEU A 128 19.26 0.15 -6.86
C LEU A 128 17.89 0.12 -7.52
N ARG A 129 16.82 -0.20 -6.78
CA ARG A 129 15.45 -0.16 -7.27
C ARG A 129 15.07 1.24 -7.76
N THR A 130 15.38 2.27 -6.97
CA THR A 130 15.12 3.66 -7.34
C THR A 130 15.84 4.05 -8.64
N ILE A 131 17.10 3.66 -8.80
CA ILE A 131 17.87 3.88 -10.03
C ILE A 131 17.19 3.17 -11.21
N CYS A 132 16.81 1.91 -11.06
CA CYS A 132 16.15 1.13 -12.10
C CYS A 132 14.79 1.72 -12.48
N HIS A 133 14.00 2.14 -11.49
CA HIS A 133 12.73 2.82 -11.73
C HIS A 133 12.92 4.12 -12.54
N ASN A 134 13.92 4.94 -12.20
CA ASN A 134 14.20 6.20 -12.90
C ASN A 134 14.69 5.97 -14.33
N CYS A 135 15.54 4.97 -14.53
CA CYS A 135 16.16 4.66 -15.83
C CYS A 135 15.36 3.68 -16.69
N ASN A 136 14.16 3.24 -16.25
CA ASN A 136 13.33 2.22 -16.91
C ASN A 136 14.12 0.93 -17.18
N LYS A 137 14.72 0.37 -16.14
CA LYS A 137 15.52 -0.86 -16.21
C LYS A 137 14.93 -1.94 -15.33
N ASP A 138 15.17 -3.19 -15.70
CA ASP A 138 14.76 -4.33 -14.91
C ASP A 138 15.56 -4.47 -13.63
N PHE A 139 14.86 -4.74 -12.54
CA PHE A 139 15.42 -5.03 -11.22
C PHE A 139 14.80 -6.30 -10.66
N TYR A 140 15.65 -7.23 -10.23
CA TYR A 140 15.21 -8.49 -9.63
C TYR A 140 15.96 -8.74 -8.33
N ILE A 141 15.25 -9.13 -7.28
CA ILE A 141 15.87 -9.62 -6.05
C ILE A 141 15.89 -11.15 -6.14
N ILE A 142 17.06 -11.71 -6.03
CA ILE A 142 17.31 -13.15 -6.00
C ILE A 142 17.44 -13.53 -4.54
N ASP A 143 16.44 -14.21 -4.01
CA ASP A 143 16.39 -14.69 -2.64
C ASP A 143 16.22 -16.21 -2.63
N ASP A 144 16.62 -16.83 -1.53
CA ASP A 144 16.46 -18.24 -1.26
C ASP A 144 16.86 -19.17 -2.45
N CYS A 145 18.10 -18.96 -2.92
CA CYS A 145 18.66 -19.85 -3.93
C CYS A 145 18.81 -21.25 -3.34
N ASP A 146 18.18 -22.22 -3.97
CA ASP A 146 18.34 -23.63 -3.66
C ASP A 146 19.82 -24.06 -3.71
N SER A 147 20.14 -25.20 -3.12
CA SER A 147 21.52 -25.71 -3.06
C SER A 147 22.16 -25.90 -4.45
N ASP A 148 21.36 -26.15 -5.45
CA ASP A 148 21.80 -26.49 -6.81
C ASP A 148 21.72 -25.31 -7.78
N TYR A 149 21.17 -24.17 -7.34
CA TYR A 149 20.98 -22.95 -8.13
C TYR A 149 20.20 -23.16 -9.45
N GLU A 150 19.43 -24.24 -9.59
CA GLU A 150 18.76 -24.61 -10.81
C GLU A 150 17.75 -23.53 -11.25
N TYR A 151 16.91 -23.08 -10.34
CA TYR A 151 15.94 -22.03 -10.64
C TYR A 151 16.60 -20.71 -11.05
N PHE A 152 17.71 -20.35 -10.40
CA PHE A 152 18.46 -19.17 -10.79
C PHE A 152 19.01 -19.26 -12.20
N VAL A 153 19.59 -20.41 -12.56
CA VAL A 153 20.13 -20.69 -13.92
C VAL A 153 19.01 -20.60 -14.96
N LEU A 154 17.86 -21.22 -14.69
CA LEU A 154 16.71 -21.19 -15.60
C LEU A 154 16.12 -19.78 -15.73
N PHE A 155 16.03 -19.03 -14.63
CA PHE A 155 15.59 -17.64 -14.66
C PHE A 155 16.52 -16.74 -15.48
N CYS A 156 17.83 -16.88 -15.29
CA CYS A 156 18.82 -16.14 -16.09
C CYS A 156 18.70 -16.43 -17.59
N LYS A 157 18.38 -17.68 -17.97
CA LYS A 157 18.11 -18.02 -19.39
C LYS A 157 16.85 -17.33 -19.89
N ASP A 158 15.77 -17.31 -19.09
CA ASP A 158 14.53 -16.62 -19.46
C ASP A 158 14.73 -15.09 -19.57
N VAL A 159 15.55 -14.50 -18.70
CA VAL A 159 15.92 -13.06 -18.80
C VAL A 159 16.68 -12.79 -20.10
N LEU A 160 17.67 -13.61 -20.45
CA LEU A 160 18.39 -13.47 -21.73
C LEU A 160 17.46 -13.67 -22.95
N ASN A 161 16.38 -14.44 -22.80
CA ASN A 161 15.35 -14.68 -23.82
C ASN A 161 14.22 -13.62 -23.79
N GLY A 162 14.35 -12.55 -23.00
CA GLY A 162 13.43 -11.41 -23.02
C GLY A 162 12.40 -11.36 -21.89
N PHE A 163 12.57 -12.13 -20.80
CA PHE A 163 11.76 -11.91 -19.60
C PHE A 163 12.15 -10.56 -18.99
N SER A 164 11.21 -9.60 -19.01
CA SER A 164 11.44 -8.21 -18.61
C SER A 164 10.18 -7.57 -18.07
N ASN A 165 10.24 -7.01 -16.85
CA ASN A 165 9.14 -6.25 -16.25
C ASN A 165 8.81 -4.99 -17.08
N VAL A 166 9.84 -4.33 -17.59
CA VAL A 166 9.70 -3.08 -18.36
C VAL A 166 9.02 -3.36 -19.71
N GLU A 167 9.45 -4.38 -20.43
CA GLU A 167 8.88 -4.72 -21.75
C GLU A 167 7.44 -5.26 -21.61
N TYR A 168 7.15 -6.04 -20.55
CA TYR A 168 5.79 -6.44 -20.24
C TYR A 168 4.90 -5.23 -19.94
N ALA A 169 5.38 -4.27 -19.17
CA ALA A 169 4.64 -3.04 -18.91
C ALA A 169 4.38 -2.26 -20.19
N ARG A 170 5.36 -2.12 -21.08
CA ARG A 170 5.19 -1.48 -22.40
C ARG A 170 4.13 -2.19 -23.23
N LYS A 171 4.17 -3.52 -23.26
CA LYS A 171 3.20 -4.34 -23.98
C LYS A 171 1.78 -4.12 -23.43
N ILE A 172 1.60 -4.16 -22.12
CA ILE A 172 0.30 -3.90 -21.45
C ILE A 172 -0.22 -2.52 -21.88
N VAL A 173 0.61 -1.48 -21.76
CA VAL A 173 0.21 -0.11 -22.12
C VAL A 173 -0.13 0.01 -23.61
N SER A 174 0.58 -0.67 -24.50
CA SER A 174 0.30 -0.64 -25.93
C SER A 174 -1.02 -1.33 -26.32
N GLU A 175 -1.53 -2.22 -25.46
CA GLU A 175 -2.81 -2.91 -25.66
C GLU A 175 -4.01 -2.13 -25.08
N LEU A 176 -3.77 -1.07 -24.30
CA LEU A 176 -4.83 -0.24 -23.73
C LEU A 176 -5.23 0.87 -24.68
N ASP A 177 -6.52 1.23 -24.67
CA ASP A 177 -7.02 2.28 -25.53
C ASP A 177 -6.47 3.65 -25.11
N SER A 178 -5.86 4.35 -26.05
CA SER A 178 -5.28 5.65 -25.84
C SER A 178 -6.28 6.80 -25.86
N SER A 179 -7.55 6.54 -26.18
CA SER A 179 -8.62 7.56 -26.24
C SER A 179 -9.19 7.95 -24.87
N GLU A 180 -9.02 7.07 -23.86
CA GLU A 180 -9.55 7.29 -22.52
C GLU A 180 -8.69 8.30 -21.74
N SER A 181 -9.33 9.28 -21.11
CA SER A 181 -8.62 10.28 -20.28
C SER A 181 -8.25 9.74 -18.89
N GLU A 182 -9.03 8.80 -18.37
CA GLU A 182 -8.86 8.21 -17.03
C GLU A 182 -8.81 6.68 -17.13
N ILE A 183 -7.90 6.06 -16.40
CA ILE A 183 -7.77 4.60 -16.29
C ILE A 183 -7.66 4.23 -14.81
N THR A 184 -8.39 3.19 -14.41
CA THR A 184 -8.28 2.62 -13.08
C THR A 184 -7.56 1.28 -13.13
N LEU A 185 -6.41 1.19 -12.46
CA LEU A 185 -5.66 -0.06 -12.27
C LEU A 185 -6.12 -0.76 -11.00
N LEU A 186 -6.50 -2.02 -11.15
CA LEU A 186 -7.04 -2.83 -10.06
C LEU A 186 -6.14 -4.05 -9.84
N ASP A 187 -5.62 -4.22 -8.62
CA ASP A 187 -5.09 -5.52 -8.24
C ASP A 187 -6.23 -6.56 -8.14
N GLY A 188 -5.87 -7.83 -8.13
CA GLY A 188 -6.84 -8.93 -8.09
C GLY A 188 -7.24 -9.34 -6.68
N ASP A 189 -6.37 -10.15 -6.07
CA ASP A 189 -6.60 -10.81 -4.79
C ASP A 189 -6.78 -9.79 -3.66
N LYS A 190 -7.83 -9.96 -2.83
CA LYS A 190 -8.20 -9.06 -1.72
C LYS A 190 -8.44 -7.59 -2.11
N THR A 191 -8.42 -7.29 -3.40
CA THR A 191 -8.80 -5.99 -3.96
C THR A 191 -10.13 -6.12 -4.69
N ILE A 192 -10.19 -6.87 -5.80
CA ILE A 192 -11.43 -7.19 -6.52
C ILE A 192 -12.16 -8.35 -5.86
N THR A 193 -11.45 -9.38 -5.44
CA THR A 193 -12.01 -10.45 -4.62
C THR A 193 -11.74 -10.15 -3.14
N LYS A 194 -12.62 -10.62 -2.24
CA LYS A 194 -12.41 -10.46 -0.79
C LYS A 194 -11.38 -11.44 -0.22
N VAL A 195 -10.96 -12.42 -1.00
CA VAL A 195 -10.03 -13.48 -0.59
C VAL A 195 -8.86 -13.64 -1.55
N ASP A 196 -7.80 -14.30 -1.10
CA ASP A 196 -6.70 -14.78 -1.93
C ASP A 196 -7.18 -15.97 -2.77
N THR A 197 -7.22 -15.80 -4.10
CA THR A 197 -7.76 -16.81 -5.02
C THR A 197 -6.89 -18.06 -5.10
N SER A 198 -5.58 -17.92 -5.01
CA SER A 198 -4.67 -19.07 -5.03
C SER A 198 -4.92 -19.99 -3.82
N LYS A 199 -5.05 -19.39 -2.64
CA LYS A 199 -5.38 -20.13 -1.42
C LYS A 199 -6.80 -20.70 -1.45
N PHE A 200 -7.78 -19.91 -1.85
CA PHE A 200 -9.20 -20.30 -1.86
C PHE A 200 -9.49 -21.40 -2.88
N ILE A 201 -8.95 -21.27 -4.10
CA ILE A 201 -9.25 -22.17 -5.22
C ILE A 201 -8.35 -23.40 -5.18
N LEU A 202 -7.05 -23.21 -5.00
CA LEU A 202 -6.05 -24.28 -5.12
C LEU A 202 -5.69 -24.90 -3.78
N GLY A 203 -5.95 -24.24 -2.66
CA GLY A 203 -5.42 -24.62 -1.34
C GLY A 203 -3.89 -24.51 -1.26
N PHE A 204 -3.26 -23.82 -2.21
CA PHE A 204 -1.81 -23.71 -2.33
C PHE A 204 -1.28 -22.61 -1.42
N LYS A 205 -0.23 -22.92 -0.69
CA LYS A 205 0.54 -21.97 0.13
C LYS A 205 2.02 -22.14 -0.20
N THR A 206 2.73 -21.03 -0.30
CA THR A 206 4.18 -21.02 -0.55
C THR A 206 4.88 -20.09 0.43
N ASP A 207 6.14 -20.35 0.72
CA ASP A 207 7.00 -19.54 1.57
C ASP A 207 7.88 -18.57 0.73
N ILE A 208 7.75 -18.57 -0.60
CA ILE A 208 8.53 -17.74 -1.52
C ILE A 208 8.43 -16.26 -1.17
N PHE A 209 7.29 -15.81 -0.65
CA PHE A 209 7.03 -14.40 -0.33
C PHE A 209 7.31 -14.03 1.13
N ASP A 210 7.92 -14.90 1.92
CA ASP A 210 8.19 -14.63 3.34
C ASP A 210 9.08 -13.38 3.56
N ASN A 211 9.97 -13.07 2.60
CA ASN A 211 10.77 -11.85 2.61
C ASN A 211 10.04 -10.60 2.08
N ASN A 212 8.82 -10.74 1.59
CA ASN A 212 7.95 -9.66 1.10
C ASN A 212 8.58 -8.76 0.02
N PHE A 213 9.39 -9.31 -0.88
CA PHE A 213 10.00 -8.52 -1.96
C PHE A 213 9.10 -8.35 -3.17
N TYR A 214 8.28 -9.35 -3.50
CA TYR A 214 7.34 -9.35 -4.62
C TYR A 214 7.99 -8.99 -5.97
N THR A 215 9.20 -9.46 -6.17
CA THR A 215 9.97 -9.24 -7.40
C THR A 215 9.62 -10.28 -8.47
N GLY A 216 9.93 -9.98 -9.73
CA GLY A 216 9.67 -10.86 -10.86
C GLY A 216 10.28 -12.26 -10.72
N TYR A 217 11.42 -12.41 -10.03
CA TYR A 217 12.01 -13.72 -9.73
C TYR A 217 11.10 -14.59 -8.86
N GLN A 218 10.51 -14.03 -7.79
CA GLN A 218 9.61 -14.76 -6.90
C GLN A 218 8.35 -15.25 -7.63
N PHE A 219 7.71 -14.41 -8.43
CA PHE A 219 6.54 -14.81 -9.24
C PHE A 219 6.91 -15.83 -10.32
N TRP A 220 8.10 -15.72 -10.89
CA TRP A 220 8.63 -16.68 -11.85
C TRP A 220 8.83 -18.06 -11.20
N ILE A 221 9.40 -18.14 -9.98
CA ILE A 221 9.51 -19.40 -9.22
C ILE A 221 8.12 -19.94 -8.88
N GLN A 222 7.22 -19.10 -8.41
CA GLN A 222 5.84 -19.51 -8.08
C GLN A 222 5.19 -20.22 -9.27
N ASP A 223 5.31 -19.67 -10.47
CA ASP A 223 4.79 -20.31 -11.70
C ASP A 223 5.39 -21.69 -11.97
N LYS A 224 6.64 -21.92 -11.58
CA LYS A 224 7.30 -23.24 -11.75
C LYS A 224 6.83 -24.29 -10.75
N ILE A 225 6.53 -23.88 -9.52
CA ILE A 225 6.18 -24.81 -8.42
C ILE A 225 4.68 -25.02 -8.26
N ILE A 226 3.84 -24.14 -8.79
CA ILE A 226 2.38 -24.34 -8.75
C ILE A 226 2.03 -25.60 -9.54
N PRO A 227 1.20 -26.50 -8.97
CA PRO A 227 0.74 -27.69 -9.66
C PRO A 227 -0.02 -27.33 -10.94
N LYS A 228 0.51 -27.69 -12.10
CA LYS A 228 -0.12 -27.42 -13.41
C LYS A 228 -1.36 -28.27 -13.70
N ASN A 229 -1.58 -29.33 -12.92
CA ASN A 229 -2.68 -30.27 -13.05
C ASN A 229 -3.82 -30.01 -12.07
N PHE A 230 -4.11 -28.74 -11.76
CA PHE A 230 -5.26 -28.44 -10.91
C PHE A 230 -6.57 -28.66 -11.67
N ASN A 231 -7.60 -29.07 -10.92
CA ASN A 231 -8.92 -29.34 -11.49
C ASN A 231 -9.64 -28.04 -11.91
N MET A 232 -9.51 -27.65 -13.17
CA MET A 232 -10.17 -26.46 -13.74
C MET A 232 -11.69 -26.45 -13.55
N LYS A 233 -12.36 -27.62 -13.60
CA LYS A 233 -13.80 -27.70 -13.40
C LYS A 233 -14.18 -27.36 -11.95
N GLY A 234 -13.43 -27.89 -10.99
CA GLY A 234 -13.58 -27.56 -9.58
C GLY A 234 -13.24 -26.10 -9.28
N ALA A 235 -12.21 -25.56 -9.95
CA ALA A 235 -11.84 -24.14 -9.84
C ALA A 235 -12.98 -23.20 -10.31
N LYS A 236 -13.60 -23.49 -11.45
CA LYS A 236 -14.75 -22.72 -11.95
C LYS A 236 -15.91 -22.69 -10.97
N LEU A 237 -16.26 -23.82 -10.36
CA LEU A 237 -17.34 -23.87 -9.36
C LEU A 237 -17.02 -23.02 -8.12
N LYS A 238 -15.79 -23.03 -7.65
CA LYS A 238 -15.35 -22.17 -6.54
C LYS A 238 -15.37 -20.69 -6.92
N ILE A 239 -15.00 -20.33 -8.15
CA ILE A 239 -15.03 -18.94 -8.65
C ILE A 239 -16.46 -18.41 -8.71
N GLU A 240 -17.48 -19.25 -8.96
CA GLU A 240 -18.88 -18.84 -8.93
C GLU A 240 -19.32 -18.35 -7.53
N THR A 241 -18.71 -18.88 -6.47
CA THR A 241 -18.98 -18.51 -5.08
C THR A 241 -18.06 -17.40 -4.54
N LEU A 242 -17.15 -16.87 -5.37
CA LEU A 242 -16.29 -15.78 -4.96
C LEU A 242 -17.07 -14.49 -4.74
N GLU A 243 -16.90 -13.90 -3.57
CA GLU A 243 -17.39 -12.57 -3.30
C GLU A 243 -16.52 -11.52 -3.99
N ILE A 244 -17.19 -10.71 -4.81
CA ILE A 244 -16.59 -9.60 -5.52
C ILE A 244 -16.75 -8.32 -4.68
N ASN A 245 -15.73 -7.49 -4.67
CA ASN A 245 -15.72 -6.22 -3.98
C ASN A 245 -16.37 -5.14 -4.86
N GLU A 246 -17.71 -5.09 -4.82
CA GLU A 246 -18.50 -4.15 -5.60
C GLU A 246 -18.17 -2.69 -5.28
N ILE A 247 -17.69 -2.40 -4.07
CA ILE A 247 -17.28 -1.05 -3.66
C ILE A 247 -16.10 -0.57 -4.52
N VAL A 248 -15.10 -1.39 -4.72
CA VAL A 248 -13.95 -1.05 -5.58
C VAL A 248 -14.38 -0.91 -7.03
N LEU A 249 -15.17 -1.86 -7.54
CA LEU A 249 -15.63 -1.84 -8.92
C LEU A 249 -16.52 -0.62 -9.23
N SER A 250 -17.40 -0.22 -8.31
CA SER A 250 -18.29 0.93 -8.51
C SER A 250 -17.55 2.27 -8.62
N LYS A 251 -16.33 2.36 -8.11
CA LYS A 251 -15.47 3.56 -8.17
C LYS A 251 -14.55 3.58 -9.39
N ALA A 252 -14.36 2.44 -10.02
CA ALA A 252 -13.40 2.30 -11.11
C ALA A 252 -13.94 2.89 -12.42
N LYS A 253 -13.16 3.78 -13.04
CA LYS A 253 -13.41 4.30 -14.38
C LYS A 253 -12.45 3.61 -15.36
N ASN A 254 -12.97 3.08 -16.46
CA ASN A 254 -12.19 2.31 -17.42
C ASN A 254 -11.23 1.30 -16.75
N PRO A 255 -11.80 0.34 -15.98
CA PRO A 255 -11.02 -0.55 -15.14
C PRO A 255 -10.14 -1.50 -15.96
N VAL A 256 -8.93 -1.71 -15.46
CA VAL A 256 -7.96 -2.69 -15.96
C VAL A 256 -7.44 -3.49 -14.78
N ILE A 257 -7.58 -4.81 -14.83
CA ILE A 257 -7.07 -5.70 -13.80
C ILE A 257 -5.61 -6.04 -14.10
N ILE A 258 -4.73 -5.85 -13.10
CA ILE A 258 -3.32 -6.22 -13.15
C ILE A 258 -2.99 -7.10 -11.94
N SER A 259 -3.03 -8.41 -12.12
CA SER A 259 -2.90 -9.39 -11.03
C SER A 259 -1.68 -10.28 -11.20
N SER A 260 -0.94 -10.51 -10.13
CA SER A 260 0.12 -11.52 -10.10
C SER A 260 -0.42 -12.95 -9.96
N GLY A 261 -1.73 -13.10 -9.81
CA GLY A 261 -2.40 -14.39 -9.73
C GLY A 261 -2.37 -15.17 -11.05
N LEU A 262 -2.72 -16.45 -10.99
CA LEU A 262 -2.67 -17.35 -12.14
C LEU A 262 -3.51 -16.82 -13.31
N LYS A 263 -2.92 -16.90 -14.50
CA LYS A 263 -3.54 -16.47 -15.75
C LYS A 263 -4.86 -17.21 -16.01
N GLU A 264 -4.88 -18.50 -15.77
CA GLU A 264 -6.04 -19.37 -15.95
C GLU A 264 -7.21 -18.98 -15.05
N ILE A 265 -6.94 -18.41 -13.88
CA ILE A 265 -7.96 -17.93 -12.93
C ILE A 265 -8.36 -16.49 -13.29
N TRP A 266 -7.39 -15.60 -13.37
CA TRP A 266 -7.66 -14.17 -13.51
C TRP A 266 -8.04 -13.77 -14.92
N SER A 267 -7.18 -14.00 -15.92
CA SER A 267 -7.46 -13.57 -17.29
C SER A 267 -8.51 -14.44 -17.97
N ASP A 268 -8.48 -15.75 -17.75
CA ASP A 268 -9.34 -16.66 -18.50
C ASP A 268 -10.74 -16.85 -17.91
N ILE A 269 -10.93 -16.60 -16.60
CA ILE A 269 -12.22 -16.77 -15.94
C ILE A 269 -12.74 -15.47 -15.34
N ILE A 270 -12.06 -14.92 -14.31
CA ILE A 270 -12.60 -13.78 -13.54
C ILE A 270 -12.72 -12.54 -14.43
N GLY A 271 -11.68 -12.17 -15.14
CA GLY A 271 -11.68 -11.01 -16.04
C GLY A 271 -12.75 -11.11 -17.11
N LYS A 272 -12.93 -12.29 -17.74
CA LYS A 272 -13.98 -12.54 -18.71
C LYS A 272 -15.39 -12.46 -18.09
N LYS A 273 -15.56 -13.00 -16.87
CA LYS A 273 -16.84 -12.94 -16.14
C LYS A 273 -17.23 -11.50 -15.82
N LEU A 274 -16.26 -10.66 -15.44
CA LEU A 274 -16.48 -9.25 -15.13
C LEU A 274 -16.54 -8.35 -16.37
N GLY A 275 -16.15 -8.84 -17.55
CA GLY A 275 -16.02 -8.03 -18.76
C GLY A 275 -14.91 -6.98 -18.68
N ILE A 276 -13.91 -7.19 -17.83
CA ILE A 276 -12.82 -6.24 -17.57
C ILE A 276 -11.53 -6.75 -18.23
N LYS A 277 -10.83 -5.88 -18.95
CA LYS A 277 -9.54 -6.22 -19.53
C LYS A 277 -8.55 -6.58 -18.43
N THR A 278 -7.96 -7.78 -18.53
CA THR A 278 -7.18 -8.37 -17.44
C THR A 278 -5.83 -8.85 -17.94
N PHE A 279 -4.78 -8.43 -17.24
CA PHE A 279 -3.42 -8.91 -17.39
C PHE A 279 -3.03 -9.64 -16.10
N SER A 280 -2.57 -10.89 -16.23
CA SER A 280 -2.23 -11.69 -15.05
C SER A 280 -1.14 -12.71 -15.34
N GLY A 281 -0.54 -13.21 -14.27
CA GLY A 281 0.50 -14.24 -14.32
C GLY A 281 1.84 -13.78 -13.76
N LYS A 282 2.85 -14.62 -13.96
CA LYS A 282 4.21 -14.45 -13.42
C LYS A 282 4.94 -13.18 -13.88
N GLU A 283 4.50 -12.61 -14.98
CA GLU A 283 5.05 -11.37 -15.53
C GLU A 283 4.59 -10.13 -14.77
N ILE A 284 3.56 -10.25 -13.92
CA ILE A 284 2.99 -9.13 -13.17
C ILE A 284 3.57 -9.10 -11.75
N SER A 285 4.73 -8.49 -11.63
CA SER A 285 5.39 -8.21 -10.35
C SER A 285 5.11 -6.78 -9.86
N ALA A 286 5.60 -6.44 -8.67
CA ALA A 286 5.55 -5.07 -8.16
C ALA A 286 6.20 -4.07 -9.12
N GLU A 287 7.32 -4.43 -9.73
CA GLU A 287 8.02 -3.62 -10.72
C GLU A 287 7.19 -3.46 -12.01
N THR A 288 6.56 -4.54 -12.49
CA THR A 288 5.67 -4.46 -13.68
C THR A 288 4.49 -3.53 -13.41
N LYS A 289 3.83 -3.67 -12.26
CA LYS A 289 2.73 -2.78 -11.85
C LYS A 289 3.17 -1.32 -11.78
N PHE A 290 4.35 -1.06 -11.22
CA PHE A 290 4.96 0.27 -11.19
C PHE A 290 5.16 0.84 -12.61
N PHE A 291 5.80 0.10 -13.51
CA PHE A 291 6.09 0.58 -14.87
C PHE A 291 4.82 0.78 -15.69
N VAL A 292 3.81 -0.08 -15.55
CA VAL A 292 2.50 0.15 -16.20
C VAL A 292 1.93 1.48 -15.75
N THR A 293 1.90 1.75 -14.45
CA THR A 293 1.40 3.01 -13.89
C THR A 293 2.20 4.20 -14.40
N LYS A 294 3.52 4.14 -14.35
CA LYS A 294 4.44 5.18 -14.81
C LYS A 294 4.25 5.53 -16.28
N PHE A 295 4.07 4.52 -17.14
CA PHE A 295 3.91 4.75 -18.57
C PHE A 295 2.51 5.25 -18.92
N LEU A 296 1.47 4.75 -18.26
CA LEU A 296 0.09 5.24 -18.45
C LEU A 296 -0.06 6.69 -18.00
N LYS A 297 0.53 7.05 -16.87
CA LYS A 297 0.46 8.41 -16.30
C LYS A 297 0.99 9.50 -17.23
N GLN A 298 1.77 9.16 -18.25
CA GLN A 298 2.23 10.12 -19.26
C GLN A 298 1.09 10.67 -20.14
N ARG A 299 -0.05 9.97 -20.22
CA ARG A 299 -1.16 10.30 -21.12
C ARG A 299 -2.53 10.25 -20.46
N HIS A 300 -2.65 9.60 -19.31
CA HIS A 300 -3.92 9.33 -18.62
C HIS A 300 -3.84 9.80 -17.17
N PHE A 301 -4.98 10.15 -16.59
CA PHE A 301 -5.12 10.19 -15.15
C PHE A 301 -5.28 8.75 -14.63
N VAL A 302 -4.37 8.32 -13.78
CA VAL A 302 -4.33 6.93 -13.30
C VAL A 302 -4.75 6.87 -11.84
N THR A 303 -5.83 6.15 -11.57
CA THR A 303 -6.24 5.74 -10.22
C THR A 303 -5.83 4.28 -10.02
N ALA A 304 -5.32 3.93 -8.84
CA ALA A 304 -4.88 2.56 -8.55
C ALA A 304 -5.44 2.05 -7.23
N TYR A 305 -5.86 0.79 -7.22
CA TYR A 305 -6.33 0.07 -6.02
C TYR A 305 -5.53 -1.21 -5.82
N GLY A 306 -5.11 -1.48 -4.58
CA GLY A 306 -4.36 -2.69 -4.20
C GLY A 306 -4.38 -2.90 -2.70
N ASP A 307 -4.06 -4.11 -2.21
CA ASP A 307 -4.14 -4.48 -0.79
C ASP A 307 -2.78 -4.75 -0.13
N SER A 308 -1.70 -4.89 -0.89
CA SER A 308 -0.46 -5.50 -0.43
C SER A 308 0.80 -4.73 -0.83
N LYS A 309 1.95 -5.19 -0.33
CA LYS A 309 3.26 -4.66 -0.70
C LYS A 309 3.55 -4.80 -2.20
N ASN A 310 2.99 -5.80 -2.86
CA ASN A 310 3.10 -5.98 -4.31
C ASN A 310 2.52 -4.79 -5.10
N ASP A 311 1.58 -4.05 -4.50
CA ASP A 311 0.89 -2.93 -5.12
C ASP A 311 1.49 -1.57 -4.75
N LEU A 312 2.32 -1.54 -3.71
CA LEU A 312 2.76 -0.32 -3.06
C LEU A 312 3.39 0.70 -4.04
N PHE A 313 4.22 0.22 -4.98
CA PHE A 313 4.85 1.09 -5.97
C PHE A 313 3.84 1.61 -7.00
N MET A 314 2.86 0.77 -7.40
CA MET A 314 1.75 1.16 -8.25
C MET A 314 0.91 2.26 -7.57
N LEU A 315 0.54 2.05 -6.29
CA LEU A 315 -0.26 3.01 -5.53
C LEU A 315 0.44 4.36 -5.35
N LYS A 316 1.74 4.34 -5.05
CA LYS A 316 2.54 5.56 -4.87
C LYS A 316 2.80 6.32 -6.18
N GLU A 317 2.91 5.61 -7.29
CA GLU A 317 3.17 6.21 -8.60
C GLU A 317 1.90 6.78 -9.23
N ALA A 318 0.73 6.23 -8.97
CA ALA A 318 -0.55 6.69 -9.51
C ALA A 318 -0.85 8.16 -9.16
N ASN A 319 -1.75 8.81 -9.92
CA ASN A 319 -2.27 10.12 -9.56
C ASN A 319 -3.09 10.04 -8.26
N GLU A 320 -3.85 8.94 -8.10
CA GLU A 320 -4.53 8.59 -6.86
C GLU A 320 -4.35 7.11 -6.57
N GLY A 321 -3.76 6.80 -5.41
CA GLY A 321 -3.59 5.42 -4.94
C GLY A 321 -4.45 5.15 -3.72
N PHE A 322 -5.16 4.02 -3.73
CA PHE A 322 -6.02 3.56 -2.64
C PHE A 322 -5.59 2.19 -2.15
N LEU A 323 -5.22 2.12 -0.89
CA LEU A 323 -4.99 0.86 -0.19
C LEU A 323 -6.34 0.26 0.22
N VAL A 324 -6.69 -0.87 -0.38
CA VAL A 324 -7.92 -1.60 -0.05
C VAL A 324 -7.71 -2.41 1.23
N VAL A 325 -8.59 -2.20 2.20
CA VAL A 325 -8.55 -2.88 3.50
C VAL A 325 -9.89 -3.57 3.71
N THR A 326 -9.85 -4.88 3.77
CA THR A 326 -11.03 -5.70 4.11
C THR A 326 -11.21 -5.74 5.64
N ASP A 327 -10.55 -6.67 6.32
CA ASP A 327 -10.63 -6.83 7.78
C ASP A 327 -9.38 -6.30 8.49
N HIS A 328 -8.21 -6.55 7.91
CA HIS A 328 -6.91 -6.18 8.48
C HIS A 328 -5.94 -5.71 7.42
N LEU A 329 -4.95 -4.91 7.82
CA LEU A 329 -3.83 -4.56 6.98
C LEU A 329 -3.10 -5.84 6.50
N SER A 330 -2.69 -5.86 5.23
CA SER A 330 -1.89 -6.97 4.70
C SER A 330 -0.61 -7.17 5.53
N ARG A 331 -0.29 -8.42 5.86
CA ARG A 331 0.92 -8.79 6.62
C ARG A 331 2.22 -8.32 5.98
N SER A 332 2.20 -8.09 4.68
CA SER A 332 3.36 -7.63 3.92
C SER A 332 3.67 -6.15 4.08
N LEU A 333 2.74 -5.37 4.64
CA LEU A 333 2.86 -3.91 4.75
C LEU A 333 3.22 -3.47 6.17
N HIS A 334 4.11 -2.49 6.25
CA HIS A 334 4.39 -1.75 7.47
C HIS A 334 3.74 -0.36 7.42
N LYS A 335 3.31 0.15 8.57
CA LYS A 335 2.65 1.46 8.68
C LYS A 335 3.45 2.61 8.05
N SER A 336 4.77 2.58 8.20
CA SER A 336 5.65 3.59 7.60
C SER A 336 5.67 3.58 6.06
N GLU A 337 5.36 2.44 5.44
CA GLU A 337 5.38 2.27 3.98
C GLU A 337 4.15 2.86 3.29
N ILE A 338 3.02 2.92 4.01
CA ILE A 338 1.71 3.37 3.48
C ILE A 338 1.43 4.85 3.73
N LYS A 339 2.36 5.58 4.32
CA LYS A 339 2.21 7.02 4.57
C LYS A 339 1.89 7.77 3.27
N GLY A 340 0.81 8.55 3.29
CA GLY A 340 0.35 9.35 2.16
C GLY A 340 -0.53 8.59 1.15
N ILE A 341 -0.81 7.31 1.38
CA ILE A 341 -1.76 6.53 0.57
C ILE A 341 -3.13 6.58 1.26
N LYS A 342 -4.19 6.88 0.48
CA LYS A 342 -5.58 6.85 0.98
C LYS A 342 -5.98 5.40 1.25
N SER A 343 -6.66 5.13 2.37
CA SER A 343 -7.20 3.78 2.67
C SER A 343 -8.67 3.69 2.29
N LEU A 344 -9.05 2.58 1.65
CA LEU A 344 -10.42 2.24 1.29
C LEU A 344 -10.87 1.02 2.11
N TYR A 345 -11.71 1.24 3.10
CA TYR A 345 -12.25 0.17 3.95
C TYR A 345 -13.50 -0.44 3.31
N THR A 346 -13.53 -1.76 3.19
CA THR A 346 -14.61 -2.44 2.46
C THR A 346 -15.46 -3.39 3.31
N ASN A 347 -15.05 -3.72 4.53
CA ASN A 347 -15.74 -4.71 5.37
C ASN A 347 -15.96 -4.30 6.84
N ARG A 348 -15.56 -3.10 7.28
CA ARG A 348 -15.70 -2.72 8.70
C ARG A 348 -16.86 -1.77 8.94
N ASN A 349 -17.64 -2.05 9.98
CA ASN A 349 -18.79 -1.25 10.41
C ASN A 349 -18.47 -0.32 11.60
N PHE A 350 -17.34 -0.51 12.29
CA PHE A 350 -16.94 0.32 13.43
C PHE A 350 -15.46 0.66 13.41
N HIS A 351 -15.14 1.97 13.42
CA HIS A 351 -13.78 2.47 13.48
C HIS A 351 -13.62 3.58 14.51
N VAL A 352 -12.50 3.53 15.22
CA VAL A 352 -12.05 4.58 16.13
C VAL A 352 -10.77 5.18 15.59
N LEU A 353 -10.80 6.44 15.17
CA LEU A 353 -9.67 7.11 14.53
C LEU A 353 -8.41 7.10 15.41
N ASN A 354 -8.57 7.31 16.72
CA ASN A 354 -7.47 7.29 17.70
C ASN A 354 -6.79 5.93 17.86
N ASP A 355 -7.48 4.85 17.49
CA ASP A 355 -7.03 3.47 17.67
C ASP A 355 -6.80 2.78 16.31
N ASP A 356 -6.85 3.54 15.20
CA ASP A 356 -6.70 2.98 13.85
C ASP A 356 -5.25 2.58 13.58
N GLU A 357 -5.03 1.29 13.47
CA GLU A 357 -3.72 0.70 13.23
C GLU A 357 -3.10 1.06 11.87
N LEU A 358 -3.88 1.60 10.93
CA LEU A 358 -3.41 1.99 9.60
C LEU A 358 -2.84 3.41 9.57
N ILE A 359 -3.02 4.17 10.64
CA ILE A 359 -2.49 5.52 10.76
C ILE A 359 -1.03 5.47 11.18
N GLY A 360 -0.17 6.08 10.39
CA GLY A 360 1.26 6.19 10.69
C GLY A 360 1.52 7.05 11.93
N GLU A 361 2.64 6.81 12.63
CA GLU A 361 2.99 7.46 13.90
C GLU A 361 2.92 8.99 13.84
N SER A 362 3.46 9.62 12.79
CA SER A 362 3.44 11.09 12.63
C SER A 362 2.02 11.64 12.51
N GLU A 363 1.15 10.97 11.75
CA GLU A 363 -0.25 11.37 11.60
C GLU A 363 -1.05 11.07 12.88
N MET A 364 -0.76 9.97 13.56
CA MET A 364 -1.38 9.65 14.84
C MET A 364 -1.03 10.70 15.91
N ASN A 365 0.20 11.18 15.95
CA ASN A 365 0.60 12.27 16.86
C ASN A 365 -0.19 13.55 16.56
N GLU A 366 -0.34 13.92 15.28
CA GLU A 366 -1.18 15.05 14.87
C GLU A 366 -2.64 14.87 15.32
N ILE A 367 -3.21 13.67 15.12
CA ILE A 367 -4.57 13.35 15.58
C ILE A 367 -4.69 13.47 17.09
N GLN A 368 -3.72 12.98 17.84
CA GLN A 368 -3.73 13.06 19.31
C GLN A 368 -3.62 14.51 19.80
N ASP A 369 -2.84 15.35 19.14
CA ASP A 369 -2.78 16.79 19.42
C ASP A 369 -4.13 17.44 19.19
N LEU A 370 -4.79 17.17 18.05
CA LEU A 370 -6.15 17.65 17.77
C LEU A 370 -7.16 17.14 18.79
N ILE A 371 -7.09 15.85 19.16
CA ILE A 371 -7.94 15.26 20.21
C ILE A 371 -7.73 15.99 21.54
N SER A 372 -6.50 16.33 21.91
CA SER A 372 -6.21 17.04 23.15
C SER A 372 -6.92 18.38 23.23
N ILE A 373 -7.03 19.08 22.10
CA ILE A 373 -7.76 20.36 21.97
C ILE A 373 -9.27 20.13 22.18
N THR A 374 -9.82 19.02 21.65
CA THR A 374 -11.28 18.77 21.70
C THR A 374 -11.78 18.31 23.07
N LYS A 375 -10.90 17.81 23.95
CA LYS A 375 -11.28 17.36 25.30
C LYS A 375 -11.96 18.49 26.07
N SER A 376 -12.98 18.13 26.87
CA SER A 376 -13.79 19.08 27.63
C SER A 376 -13.00 19.85 28.71
N ASP A 377 -11.91 19.27 29.18
CA ASP A 377 -10.99 19.83 30.18
C ASP A 377 -9.81 20.60 29.59
N SER A 378 -9.71 20.72 28.28
CA SER A 378 -8.62 21.45 27.61
C SER A 378 -8.62 22.96 27.87
N GLY A 379 -9.77 23.53 28.26
CA GLY A 379 -9.95 24.97 28.39
C GLY A 379 -9.99 25.73 27.06
N ILE A 380 -9.94 25.02 25.91
CA ILE A 380 -9.88 25.62 24.56
C ILE A 380 -11.31 25.76 24.01
N ASN A 381 -11.62 26.93 23.45
CA ASN A 381 -12.94 27.31 22.94
C ASN A 381 -12.82 28.05 21.60
N GLY A 382 -13.96 28.31 20.95
CA GLY A 382 -14.07 29.13 19.74
C GLY A 382 -13.26 28.60 18.56
N ASN A 383 -12.63 29.50 17.83
CA ASN A 383 -11.96 29.18 16.56
C ASN A 383 -10.95 28.04 16.63
N ARG A 384 -10.17 27.98 17.71
CA ARG A 384 -9.15 26.92 17.86
C ARG A 384 -9.80 25.55 18.05
N LEU A 385 -10.89 25.47 18.80
CA LEU A 385 -11.66 24.26 18.96
C LEU A 385 -12.37 23.87 17.65
N ALA A 386 -12.96 24.84 16.97
CA ALA A 386 -13.61 24.66 15.67
C ALA A 386 -12.64 24.13 14.62
N SER A 387 -11.44 24.72 14.53
CA SER A 387 -10.38 24.22 13.61
C SER A 387 -9.97 22.79 13.93
N ALA A 388 -9.86 22.42 15.20
CA ALA A 388 -9.53 21.05 15.56
C ALA A 388 -10.63 20.06 15.16
N HIS A 389 -11.90 20.41 15.34
CA HIS A 389 -13.03 19.59 14.86
C HIS A 389 -13.03 19.46 13.33
N PHE A 390 -12.78 20.56 12.62
CA PHE A 390 -12.68 20.58 11.15
C PHE A 390 -11.58 19.65 10.65
N GLU A 391 -10.36 19.75 11.18
CA GLU A 391 -9.25 18.87 10.78
C GLU A 391 -9.51 17.40 11.13
N LEU A 392 -10.13 17.11 12.27
CA LEU A 392 -10.57 15.75 12.61
C LEU A 392 -11.65 15.24 11.66
N GLY A 393 -12.54 16.10 11.19
CA GLY A 393 -13.53 15.78 10.14
C GLY A 393 -12.86 15.33 8.85
N LYS A 394 -11.85 16.06 8.39
CA LYS A 394 -11.04 15.66 7.21
C LYS A 394 -10.40 14.28 7.40
N LYS A 395 -9.86 14.01 8.59
CA LYS A 395 -9.26 12.69 8.90
C LYS A 395 -10.31 11.56 8.91
N LEU A 396 -11.52 11.81 9.41
CA LEU A 396 -12.62 10.84 9.43
C LEU A 396 -13.14 10.50 8.03
N CYS A 397 -12.96 11.38 7.05
CA CYS A 397 -13.41 11.18 5.68
C CYS A 397 -12.85 9.87 5.07
N ARG A 398 -11.69 9.39 5.54
CA ARG A 398 -11.10 8.11 5.11
C ARG A 398 -12.05 6.92 5.19
N TYR A 399 -12.98 6.92 6.14
CA TYR A 399 -13.92 5.82 6.34
C TYR A 399 -15.12 5.85 5.40
N ILE A 400 -15.39 7.00 4.78
CA ILE A 400 -16.51 7.16 3.86
C ILE A 400 -16.10 7.21 2.38
N PHE A 401 -14.81 7.16 2.04
CA PHE A 401 -14.36 7.12 0.65
C PHE A 401 -14.91 5.94 -0.17
N SER A 402 -15.40 4.90 0.50
CA SER A 402 -16.10 3.78 -0.14
C SER A 402 -17.49 4.14 -0.68
N LEU A 403 -18.08 5.23 -0.23
CA LEU A 403 -19.41 5.65 -0.66
C LEU A 403 -19.37 6.34 -2.03
N PRO A 404 -20.43 6.20 -2.87
CA PRO A 404 -20.55 6.99 -4.08
C PRO A 404 -20.87 8.45 -3.74
N GLU A 405 -20.02 9.39 -4.14
CA GLU A 405 -20.16 10.82 -3.84
C GLU A 405 -21.51 11.39 -4.24
N LYS A 406 -21.91 11.15 -5.51
CA LYS A 406 -23.17 11.67 -6.08
C LYS A 406 -24.43 11.06 -5.43
N ASP A 407 -24.30 9.96 -4.72
CA ASP A 407 -25.40 9.24 -4.09
C ASP A 407 -25.30 9.23 -2.56
N THR A 408 -24.58 10.22 -2.02
CA THR A 408 -24.33 10.41 -0.57
C THR A 408 -24.72 11.82 -0.15
N THR A 409 -25.36 11.94 1.02
CA THR A 409 -25.64 13.21 1.70
C THR A 409 -25.01 13.20 3.07
N ILE A 410 -24.19 14.19 3.38
CA ILE A 410 -23.72 14.50 4.73
C ILE A 410 -24.81 15.36 5.40
N ILE A 411 -25.23 14.97 6.59
CA ILE A 411 -26.15 15.73 7.45
C ILE A 411 -25.46 16.03 8.78
N SER A 412 -25.16 17.29 9.01
CA SER A 412 -24.65 17.77 10.29
C SER A 412 -25.76 17.91 11.32
N LEU A 413 -25.66 17.23 12.44
CA LEU A 413 -26.53 17.49 13.60
C LEU A 413 -26.03 18.73 14.35
N GLU A 414 -26.84 19.79 14.25
CA GLU A 414 -26.48 21.07 14.84
C GLU A 414 -26.68 21.07 16.37
N ARG A 415 -25.76 21.69 17.12
CA ARG A 415 -24.64 22.58 16.75
C ARG A 415 -23.30 21.83 16.77
N SER A 416 -23.17 20.76 17.53
CA SER A 416 -21.87 20.12 17.81
C SER A 416 -21.24 19.41 16.62
N GLY A 417 -22.03 18.93 15.66
CA GLY A 417 -21.57 18.23 14.47
C GLY A 417 -20.98 19.13 13.38
N HIS A 418 -21.25 20.44 13.44
CA HIS A 418 -21.02 21.38 12.35
C HIS A 418 -19.59 21.30 11.74
N PHE A 419 -18.58 21.60 12.54
CA PHE A 419 -17.21 21.68 12.02
C PHE A 419 -16.60 20.35 11.61
N ILE A 420 -17.02 19.23 12.21
CA ILE A 420 -16.62 17.89 11.75
C ILE A 420 -17.24 17.63 10.37
N ALA A 421 -18.50 17.95 10.19
CA ALA A 421 -19.21 17.77 8.94
C ALA A 421 -18.61 18.63 7.82
N ASP A 422 -18.28 19.90 8.11
CA ASP A 422 -17.59 20.79 7.17
C ASP A 422 -16.24 20.22 6.74
N GLY A 423 -15.45 19.70 7.70
CA GLY A 423 -14.16 19.08 7.39
C GLY A 423 -14.30 17.85 6.49
N MET A 424 -15.32 17.00 6.73
CA MET A 424 -15.60 15.85 5.87
C MET A 424 -16.07 16.30 4.49
N TYR A 425 -16.94 17.28 4.40
CA TYR A 425 -17.44 17.81 3.14
C TYR A 425 -16.33 18.39 2.25
N MET A 426 -15.31 19.03 2.82
CA MET A 426 -14.17 19.56 2.07
C MET A 426 -13.29 18.48 1.42
N GLU A 427 -13.34 17.24 1.92
CA GLU A 427 -12.57 16.11 1.38
C GLU A 427 -13.43 15.14 0.53
N PHE A 428 -14.76 15.28 0.59
CA PHE A 428 -15.69 14.35 -0.06
C PHE A 428 -16.81 15.13 -0.75
N ASP A 429 -16.75 15.23 -2.09
CA ASP A 429 -17.66 16.01 -2.92
C ASP A 429 -19.05 15.36 -3.02
N CYS A 430 -19.88 15.63 -2.04
CA CYS A 430 -21.23 15.09 -1.92
C CYS A 430 -22.26 16.16 -1.57
N ARG A 431 -23.51 15.78 -1.36
CA ARG A 431 -24.54 16.68 -0.89
C ARG A 431 -24.34 17.00 0.60
N PHE A 432 -24.53 18.26 1.01
CA PHE A 432 -24.39 18.71 2.40
C PHE A 432 -25.66 19.38 2.90
N GLU A 433 -26.12 18.99 4.09
CA GLU A 433 -27.30 19.54 4.75
C GLU A 433 -27.00 19.69 6.25
N THR A 434 -27.75 20.60 6.90
CA THR A 434 -27.71 20.75 8.36
C THR A 434 -29.07 20.41 8.97
N TYR A 435 -29.07 19.89 10.18
CA TYR A 435 -30.29 19.52 10.88
C TYR A 435 -30.26 19.90 12.35
N ASN A 436 -31.26 20.64 12.79
CA ASN A 436 -31.48 20.95 14.19
C ASN A 436 -32.92 20.55 14.59
N SER A 437 -33.03 19.44 15.31
CA SER A 437 -34.34 18.86 15.72
C SER A 437 -35.24 19.83 16.52
N LYS A 438 -34.66 20.86 17.11
CA LYS A 438 -35.43 21.86 17.88
C LYS A 438 -36.04 22.96 17.07
N CYS A 439 -35.50 23.23 15.85
CA CYS A 439 -35.78 24.43 15.10
C CYS A 439 -36.28 24.18 13.67
N GLN A 440 -36.08 22.99 13.11
CA GLN A 440 -36.39 22.72 11.70
C GLN A 440 -36.72 21.25 11.44
N PRO A 441 -37.55 20.96 10.44
CA PRO A 441 -37.75 19.58 9.98
C PRO A 441 -36.47 19.02 9.35
N LEU A 442 -36.34 17.68 9.34
CA LEU A 442 -35.23 17.03 8.66
C LEU A 442 -35.26 17.37 7.16
N PRO A 443 -34.10 17.65 6.53
CA PRO A 443 -34.03 17.97 5.12
C PRO A 443 -34.49 16.79 4.24
N LYS A 444 -34.97 17.09 3.03
CA LYS A 444 -35.37 16.04 2.08
C LYS A 444 -34.14 15.30 1.58
N ILE A 445 -34.19 13.96 1.69
CA ILE A 445 -33.11 13.07 1.26
C ILE A 445 -33.41 12.58 -0.14
N TYR A 446 -32.42 12.69 -1.05
CA TYR A 446 -32.52 12.28 -2.46
C TYR A 446 -31.47 11.22 -2.83
N THR A 447 -30.63 10.85 -1.87
CA THR A 447 -29.48 9.95 -2.04
C THR A 447 -29.72 8.64 -1.31
N LYS A 448 -29.00 7.58 -1.71
CA LYS A 448 -29.11 6.27 -1.07
C LYS A 448 -28.30 6.14 0.21
N ASN A 449 -27.31 7.02 0.40
CA ASN A 449 -26.47 7.02 1.59
C ASN A 449 -26.61 8.34 2.33
N VAL A 450 -26.73 8.26 3.66
CA VAL A 450 -26.74 9.40 4.55
C VAL A 450 -25.68 9.23 5.62
N VAL A 451 -24.81 10.20 5.74
CA VAL A 451 -23.80 10.29 6.78
C VAL A 451 -24.26 11.29 7.82
N LEU A 452 -24.75 10.80 8.95
CA LEU A 452 -25.18 11.62 10.10
C LEU A 452 -23.99 11.95 10.98
N ILE A 453 -23.74 13.23 11.22
CA ILE A 453 -22.55 13.67 11.95
C ILE A 453 -22.92 14.46 13.20
N ASP A 454 -22.36 14.06 14.35
CA ASP A 454 -22.45 14.82 15.59
C ASP A 454 -21.05 15.02 16.22
N GLY A 455 -20.84 16.11 16.91
CA GLY A 455 -19.61 16.32 17.69
C GLY A 455 -19.49 15.39 18.89
N VAL A 456 -20.61 15.11 19.56
CA VAL A 456 -20.66 14.32 20.80
C VAL A 456 -21.91 13.46 20.86
N ILE A 457 -21.74 12.15 20.83
CA ILE A 457 -22.80 11.18 21.16
C ILE A 457 -22.65 10.78 22.63
N ASN A 458 -23.54 11.30 23.48
CA ASN A 458 -23.54 11.02 24.91
C ASN A 458 -24.42 9.81 25.23
N ASN A 459 -25.74 9.99 25.19
CA ASN A 459 -26.74 8.92 25.42
C ASN A 459 -27.39 8.44 24.11
N GLY A 460 -26.95 8.97 22.96
CA GLY A 460 -27.44 8.62 21.65
C GLY A 460 -28.81 9.16 21.25
N LYS A 461 -29.53 9.85 22.16
CA LYS A 461 -30.93 10.23 21.92
C LYS A 461 -31.13 11.04 20.64
N SER A 462 -30.42 12.14 20.47
CA SER A 462 -30.59 13.02 19.29
C SER A 462 -30.24 12.32 17.97
N MET A 463 -29.19 11.50 17.97
CA MET A 463 -28.78 10.71 16.83
C MET A 463 -29.83 9.65 16.46
N LEU A 464 -30.36 8.92 17.47
CA LEU A 464 -31.40 7.92 17.25
C LEU A 464 -32.72 8.55 16.79
N GLU A 465 -33.10 9.72 17.30
CA GLU A 465 -34.28 10.47 16.81
C GLU A 465 -34.15 10.79 15.31
N ALA A 466 -32.98 11.25 14.87
CA ALA A 466 -32.72 11.50 13.45
C ALA A 466 -32.75 10.21 12.63
N ILE A 467 -32.12 9.15 13.10
CA ILE A 467 -32.09 7.83 12.45
C ILE A 467 -33.54 7.29 12.28
N ASN A 468 -34.28 7.21 13.36
CA ASN A 468 -35.66 6.69 13.35
C ASN A 468 -36.56 7.48 12.39
N TYR A 469 -36.39 8.78 12.35
CA TYR A 469 -37.14 9.60 11.39
C TYR A 469 -36.76 9.27 9.94
N ILE A 470 -35.44 9.18 9.63
CA ILE A 470 -34.96 8.84 8.28
C ILE A 470 -35.49 7.46 7.86
N GLU A 471 -35.38 6.45 8.71
CA GLU A 471 -35.87 5.09 8.42
C GLU A 471 -37.37 5.04 8.20
N SER A 472 -38.13 5.86 8.93
CA SER A 472 -39.59 5.92 8.77
C SER A 472 -40.04 6.54 7.45
N VAL A 473 -39.28 7.50 6.91
CA VAL A 473 -39.62 8.25 5.69
C VAL A 473 -38.89 7.70 4.46
N TYR A 474 -37.66 7.20 4.65
CA TYR A 474 -36.76 6.74 3.59
C TYR A 474 -36.19 5.34 3.89
N PRO A 475 -37.01 4.28 3.87
CA PRO A 475 -36.65 2.94 4.37
C PRO A 475 -35.51 2.25 3.60
N ASN A 476 -35.14 2.76 2.41
CA ASN A 476 -34.08 2.18 1.56
C ASN A 476 -32.75 2.97 1.64
N VAL A 477 -32.66 3.96 2.53
CA VAL A 477 -31.44 4.75 2.70
C VAL A 477 -30.49 4.03 3.65
N LYS A 478 -29.24 3.88 3.24
CA LYS A 478 -28.16 3.41 4.15
C LYS A 478 -27.73 4.56 5.05
N ILE A 479 -27.78 4.35 6.36
CA ILE A 479 -27.34 5.34 7.34
C ILE A 479 -25.96 4.98 7.88
N ILE A 480 -25.08 5.96 7.92
CA ILE A 480 -23.74 5.92 8.50
C ILE A 480 -23.68 6.96 9.61
N VAL A 481 -23.18 6.57 10.77
CA VAL A 481 -23.05 7.45 11.93
C VAL A 481 -21.60 7.88 12.10
N VAL A 482 -21.38 9.18 12.25
CA VAL A 482 -20.04 9.74 12.50
C VAL A 482 -20.07 10.63 13.74
N ALA A 483 -19.05 10.53 14.59
CA ALA A 483 -18.95 11.41 15.74
C ALA A 483 -17.51 11.79 16.12
N GLY A 484 -17.37 12.98 16.71
CA GLY A 484 -16.11 13.37 17.35
C GLY A 484 -15.80 12.49 18.56
N VAL A 485 -16.78 12.30 19.42
CA VAL A 485 -16.66 11.39 20.56
C VAL A 485 -17.99 10.69 20.83
N ILE A 486 -17.91 9.39 21.15
CA ILE A 486 -19.05 8.61 21.62
C ILE A 486 -18.80 8.12 23.05
N ASN A 487 -19.86 8.14 23.86
CA ASN A 487 -19.82 7.50 25.19
C ASN A 487 -19.83 5.97 25.02
N GLU A 488 -18.97 5.27 25.75
CA GLU A 488 -18.89 3.80 25.74
C GLU A 488 -20.26 3.12 25.94
N LEU A 489 -21.11 3.68 26.83
CA LEU A 489 -22.43 3.13 27.11
C LEU A 489 -23.44 3.33 25.98
N ALA A 490 -23.15 4.20 25.02
CA ALA A 490 -23.99 4.42 23.83
C ALA A 490 -23.62 3.51 22.66
N LEU A 491 -22.46 2.86 22.66
CA LEU A 491 -22.01 1.99 21.57
C LEU A 491 -23.03 0.92 21.17
N PRO A 492 -23.66 0.18 22.10
CA PRO A 492 -24.63 -0.86 21.75
C PRO A 492 -25.84 -0.35 20.94
N LEU A 493 -26.15 0.94 21.06
CA LEU A 493 -27.29 1.53 20.33
C LEU A 493 -27.06 1.65 18.84
N PHE A 494 -25.80 1.55 18.39
CA PHE A 494 -25.39 1.75 17.01
C PHE A 494 -24.78 0.51 16.35
N GLU A 495 -24.91 -0.68 16.96
CA GLU A 495 -24.37 -1.94 16.42
C GLU A 495 -24.90 -2.31 15.02
N SER A 496 -26.09 -1.83 14.66
CA SER A 496 -26.71 -2.06 13.36
C SER A 496 -26.28 -1.06 12.27
N TYR A 497 -25.45 -0.08 12.60
CA TYR A 497 -25.03 0.99 11.71
C TYR A 497 -23.51 0.99 11.52
N ASP A 498 -23.06 1.46 10.36
CA ASP A 498 -21.66 1.83 10.22
C ASP A 498 -21.37 3.03 11.12
N LEU A 499 -20.43 2.89 12.06
CA LEU A 499 -20.11 3.87 13.09
C LEU A 499 -18.64 4.27 13.03
N PHE A 500 -18.36 5.54 12.77
CA PHE A 500 -17.00 6.09 12.68
C PHE A 500 -16.82 7.22 13.69
N VAL A 501 -15.86 7.07 14.59
CA VAL A 501 -15.66 8.05 15.66
C VAL A 501 -14.20 8.44 15.81
N VAL A 502 -13.93 9.67 16.27
CA VAL A 502 -12.56 10.05 16.60
C VAL A 502 -12.07 9.28 17.83
N ARG A 503 -12.90 9.18 18.87
CA ARG A 503 -12.56 8.45 20.08
C ARG A 503 -13.78 7.95 20.86
N VAL A 504 -13.60 6.93 21.69
CA VAL A 504 -14.57 6.46 22.67
C VAL A 504 -14.24 7.06 24.04
N SER A 505 -15.25 7.48 24.78
CA SER A 505 -15.09 8.05 26.12
C SER A 505 -15.83 7.23 27.19
N LYS A 506 -15.14 6.95 28.28
CA LYS A 506 -15.74 6.34 29.51
C LYS A 506 -16.39 7.35 30.43
N ASN A 507 -16.22 8.65 30.18
CA ASN A 507 -16.75 9.70 31.03
C ASN A 507 -18.25 9.83 30.86
N LYS A 508 -18.98 9.90 32.01
CA LYS A 508 -20.41 10.21 32.01
C LYS A 508 -20.59 11.71 31.80
N PHE A 509 -21.28 12.08 30.72
CA PHE A 509 -21.74 13.44 30.52
C PHE A 509 -23.14 13.61 31.13
N THR A 510 -23.41 14.78 31.66
CA THR A 510 -24.72 15.05 32.33
C THR A 510 -25.66 15.87 31.44
N GLY A 511 -25.26 16.21 30.22
CA GLY A 511 -26.09 16.94 29.26
C GLY A 511 -25.83 18.45 29.22
N SER A 512 -26.47 19.10 28.25
CA SER A 512 -26.20 20.49 27.85
C SER A 512 -26.58 21.58 28.87
N ASN A 513 -27.35 21.28 29.89
CA ASN A 513 -27.83 22.29 30.84
C ASN A 513 -26.92 22.52 32.04
N VAL A 514 -25.73 21.93 32.07
CA VAL A 514 -24.79 22.02 33.17
C VAL A 514 -23.51 22.72 32.71
N ARG A 515 -23.22 23.89 33.30
CA ARG A 515 -22.01 24.67 32.99
C ARG A 515 -20.70 23.89 33.19
N ILE A 516 -20.70 23.01 34.18
CA ILE A 516 -19.58 22.14 34.52
C ILE A 516 -20.13 20.73 34.68
N GLN A 517 -19.65 19.81 33.91
CA GLN A 517 -20.03 18.41 33.99
C GLN A 517 -19.16 17.69 35.02
N LYS A 518 -19.67 16.74 35.81
CA LYS A 518 -18.93 15.98 36.83
C LYS A 518 -18.00 14.95 36.20
N GLY A 519 -16.81 14.81 36.71
CA GLY A 519 -15.84 13.78 36.29
C GLY A 519 -14.89 14.23 35.16
N ASN A 520 -14.21 15.33 35.34
CA ASN A 520 -13.23 15.92 34.39
C ASN A 520 -13.80 16.73 33.21
N ILE A 521 -14.30 17.83 33.34
CA ILE A 521 -15.60 18.19 32.96
C ILE A 521 -15.54 19.65 32.64
N GLY A 522 -15.58 19.91 31.41
CA GLY A 522 -15.76 21.22 30.83
C GLY A 522 -17.23 21.49 30.52
N PRO A 523 -17.50 22.67 30.01
CA PRO A 523 -18.81 23.06 29.51
C PRO A 523 -19.19 22.28 28.25
N ASP A 524 -20.47 22.40 27.85
CA ASP A 524 -21.00 21.80 26.64
C ASP A 524 -20.17 22.08 25.41
N THR A 525 -19.97 21.08 24.57
CA THR A 525 -19.10 21.19 23.38
C THR A 525 -19.62 22.22 22.38
N ALA A 526 -20.94 22.29 22.17
CA ALA A 526 -21.52 23.28 21.27
C ALA A 526 -21.32 24.70 21.78
N ASP A 527 -21.52 24.94 23.09
CA ASP A 527 -21.28 26.26 23.69
C ASP A 527 -19.80 26.65 23.60
N ARG A 528 -18.89 25.71 23.75
CA ARG A 528 -17.44 25.92 23.54
C ARG A 528 -17.12 26.27 22.09
N LEU A 529 -17.66 25.54 21.12
CA LEU A 529 -17.42 25.74 19.69
C LEU A 529 -17.83 27.15 19.22
N PHE A 530 -18.95 27.66 19.75
CA PHE A 530 -19.54 28.93 19.33
C PHE A 530 -19.26 30.09 20.30
N ASN A 531 -18.33 29.92 21.25
CA ASN A 531 -18.01 30.94 22.28
C ASN A 531 -19.24 31.44 23.05
N GLN A 532 -20.19 30.55 23.35
CA GLN A 532 -21.43 30.85 24.06
C GLN A 532 -21.33 30.46 25.55
N LEU A 533 -20.14 30.45 26.11
CA LEU A 533 -19.89 30.23 27.51
C LEU A 533 -20.20 31.50 28.29
N ASN A 534 -21.38 31.56 28.96
CA ASN A 534 -21.77 32.65 29.86
C ASN A 534 -21.40 32.37 31.30
#